data_57b9c11388f5f03229efb450492735a6
#
_entry.id   57b9c11388f5f03229efb450492735a6
#
_cell.length_a   1.000
_cell.length_b   1.000
_cell.length_c   1.000
_cell.angle_alpha   90.00
_cell.angle_beta   90.00
_cell.angle_gamma   90.00
#
_symmetry.space_group_name_H-M   'P 1'
#
loop_
_entity.id
_entity.type
_entity.pdbx_description
1 polymer ?
#
loop_
_entity_poly.entity_id
_entity_poly.type
_entity_poly.pdbx_seq_one_letter_code
_entity_poly.pdbx_strand_id
1 'polypeptide(L)'
;MVIGSGIGGAATTLLLAHAGVPVTLVEKNRRLGGSCSQYEKRGFRIDIGTHMFCRGASGPLGDVLRRVGKGGAIDFVRTRDISELRFPARRSSSASRAGADVLRIPVPSDLARMPQLAWQLARAIDMTPREATQAARLFTYILTMSDEEVAAWDHRTLEEFVAPFTDHAPTIGIFGFLLGLYFILPYWEVSAGEALWCFRRMAKDNSLSYPRGGSIAIPETYCRLAKELGAEVRVGVGVRRILLEDGAEVGRVRGVELADGTVLAANVVVSTSSLRTTVLHLVGPQHFPAAYVERAKRIRGSYIAVQAKIALDKKLISAGSIVGGVGEEVDLLNVTTSDIKEMFNAVTRGEVPPIVPFYCPVPSNFDETLAPPGHQLLTVCAVAPTSDVALRDPGPVWEEAMMRTVRRVVPGLDEHALFIDRFSVDFIEKWIGKEFGPAVSTGQTPDQVGARRPPVYTPIRGLYLAGCNAGARGVGTELAAASGMECADRILVDLGRELRAREPARLRVRAGQWASRVAQVPLAWATRARPAVVG
;
A
#
# COMPACT_ATOMS: atom_id res chain seq x y z
N MET A 1 -9.18 22.01 -12.08
CA MET A 1 -8.66 22.18 -10.72
C MET A 1 -8.45 20.81 -10.06
N VAL A 2 -7.29 20.58 -9.45
CA VAL A 2 -7.01 19.33 -8.70
C VAL A 2 -6.68 19.70 -7.25
N ILE A 3 -7.35 19.05 -6.30
CA ILE A 3 -7.16 19.29 -4.85
C ILE A 3 -6.28 18.18 -4.30
N GLY A 4 -5.08 18.54 -3.83
CA GLY A 4 -4.10 17.65 -3.22
C GLY A 4 -3.06 17.09 -4.19
N SER A 5 -1.81 17.06 -3.74
CA SER A 5 -0.62 16.64 -4.50
C SER A 5 -0.16 15.22 -4.19
N GLY A 6 -0.99 14.40 -3.53
CA GLY A 6 -0.73 12.97 -3.42
C GLY A 6 -0.61 12.31 -4.80
N ILE A 7 -0.13 11.08 -4.87
CA ILE A 7 0.14 10.38 -6.16
C ILE A 7 -1.06 10.46 -7.11
N GLY A 8 -2.30 10.27 -6.63
CA GLY A 8 -3.49 10.35 -7.50
C GLY A 8 -3.68 11.71 -8.13
N GLY A 9 -3.57 12.78 -7.34
CA GLY A 9 -3.71 14.16 -7.83
C GLY A 9 -2.57 14.58 -8.76
N ALA A 10 -1.33 14.25 -8.40
CA ALA A 10 -0.16 14.54 -9.23
C ALA A 10 -0.22 13.78 -10.57
N ALA A 11 -0.64 12.51 -10.57
CA ALA A 11 -0.84 11.71 -11.77
C ALA A 11 -1.95 12.29 -12.67
N THR A 12 -3.11 12.62 -12.09
CA THR A 12 -4.22 13.25 -12.83
C THR A 12 -3.79 14.59 -13.44
N THR A 13 -3.08 15.43 -12.68
CA THR A 13 -2.57 16.72 -13.14
C THR A 13 -1.64 16.54 -14.34
N LEU A 14 -0.67 15.62 -14.24
CA LEU A 14 0.29 15.35 -15.31
C LEU A 14 -0.42 14.89 -16.59
N LEU A 15 -1.35 13.95 -16.47
CA LEU A 15 -2.04 13.37 -17.62
C LEU A 15 -2.97 14.39 -18.30
N LEU A 16 -3.69 15.21 -17.54
CA LEU A 16 -4.53 16.27 -18.10
C LEU A 16 -3.69 17.36 -18.76
N ALA A 17 -2.58 17.78 -18.14
CA ALA A 17 -1.65 18.74 -18.74
C ALA A 17 -1.04 18.20 -20.05
N HIS A 18 -0.65 16.91 -20.07
CA HIS A 18 -0.16 16.24 -21.27
C HIS A 18 -1.20 16.19 -22.41
N ALA A 19 -2.47 16.10 -22.07
CA ALA A 19 -3.57 16.21 -23.03
C ALA A 19 -3.92 17.67 -23.43
N GLY A 20 -3.14 18.67 -22.96
CA GLY A 20 -3.37 20.07 -23.26
C GLY A 20 -4.56 20.70 -22.54
N VAL A 21 -5.00 20.11 -21.42
CA VAL A 21 -6.03 20.71 -20.55
C VAL A 21 -5.35 21.68 -19.59
N PRO A 22 -5.79 22.96 -19.49
CA PRO A 22 -5.30 23.86 -18.45
C PRO A 22 -5.63 23.32 -17.05
N VAL A 23 -4.60 23.10 -16.22
CA VAL A 23 -4.76 22.49 -14.89
C VAL A 23 -4.05 23.32 -13.84
N THR A 24 -4.77 23.61 -12.74
CA THR A 24 -4.18 24.11 -11.50
C THR A 24 -4.32 23.05 -10.42
N LEU A 25 -3.21 22.64 -9.80
CA LEU A 25 -3.18 21.79 -8.62
C LEU A 25 -2.96 22.67 -7.39
N VAL A 26 -3.74 22.42 -6.33
CA VAL A 26 -3.65 23.12 -5.05
C VAL A 26 -3.32 22.13 -3.94
N GLU A 27 -2.26 22.41 -3.19
CA GLU A 27 -1.78 21.60 -2.07
C GLU A 27 -1.76 22.43 -0.77
N LYS A 28 -2.36 21.90 0.31
CA LYS A 28 -2.44 22.59 1.60
C LYS A 28 -1.08 22.75 2.29
N ASN A 29 -0.21 21.76 2.13
CA ASN A 29 1.11 21.77 2.72
C ASN A 29 2.11 22.53 1.82
N ARG A 30 3.18 23.04 2.41
CA ARG A 30 4.27 23.66 1.65
C ARG A 30 5.11 22.65 0.85
N ARG A 31 4.99 21.35 1.19
CA ARG A 31 5.64 20.23 0.49
C ARG A 31 4.58 19.39 -0.23
N LEU A 32 4.95 18.86 -1.39
CA LEU A 32 4.13 17.95 -2.17
C LEU A 32 4.08 16.56 -1.55
N GLY A 33 3.17 15.71 -2.03
CA GLY A 33 3.27 14.26 -1.91
C GLY A 33 2.24 13.57 -1.03
N GLY A 34 1.53 14.28 -0.16
CA GLY A 34 0.60 13.63 0.77
C GLY A 34 1.29 12.56 1.63
N SER A 35 0.87 11.29 1.53
CA SER A 35 1.53 10.18 2.24
C SER A 35 2.96 9.89 1.76
N CYS A 36 3.33 10.33 0.56
CA CYS A 36 4.68 10.23 0.00
C CYS A 36 5.54 11.47 0.28
N SER A 37 5.11 12.35 1.19
CA SER A 37 5.91 13.51 1.57
C SER A 37 7.13 13.10 2.41
N GLN A 38 8.10 14.01 2.53
CA GLN A 38 9.38 13.76 3.18
C GLN A 38 9.78 14.99 4.02
N TYR A 39 10.58 14.78 5.06
CA TYR A 39 11.22 15.84 5.82
C TYR A 39 12.72 15.56 6.01
N GLU A 40 13.46 16.58 6.39
CA GLU A 40 14.89 16.48 6.65
C GLU A 40 15.20 16.75 8.12
N LYS A 41 16.09 15.93 8.69
CA LYS A 41 16.57 16.07 10.08
C LYS A 41 17.98 15.54 10.21
N ARG A 42 18.90 16.37 10.66
CA ARG A 42 20.32 16.01 10.89
C ARG A 42 20.98 15.30 9.71
N GLY A 43 20.69 15.76 8.47
CA GLY A 43 21.22 15.16 7.26
C GLY A 43 20.51 13.90 6.76
N PHE A 44 19.49 13.42 7.47
CA PHE A 44 18.62 12.33 7.00
C PHE A 44 17.41 12.88 6.26
N ARG A 45 17.04 12.23 5.16
CA ARG A 45 15.84 12.52 4.36
C ARG A 45 14.82 11.40 4.64
N ILE A 46 13.74 11.75 5.32
CA ILE A 46 12.85 10.80 6.01
C ILE A 46 11.47 10.83 5.41
N ASP A 47 11.04 9.72 4.82
CA ASP A 47 9.69 9.56 4.27
C ASP A 47 8.65 9.50 5.38
N ILE A 48 7.51 10.20 5.18
CA ILE A 48 6.45 10.30 6.20
C ILE A 48 5.63 9.02 6.29
N GLY A 49 5.06 8.53 5.17
CA GLY A 49 4.04 7.50 5.25
C GLY A 49 4.25 6.27 4.39
N THR A 50 4.73 6.39 3.17
CA THR A 50 4.75 5.29 2.21
C THR A 50 6.13 4.66 2.09
N HIS A 51 6.20 3.34 2.23
CA HIS A 51 7.48 2.61 2.26
C HIS A 51 7.48 1.31 1.44
N MET A 52 6.42 1.04 0.67
CA MET A 52 6.30 -0.19 -0.11
C MET A 52 5.88 0.13 -1.53
N PHE A 53 6.69 -0.29 -2.51
CA PHE A 53 6.48 -0.07 -3.95
C PHE A 53 6.63 -1.41 -4.68
N CYS A 54 5.57 -2.23 -4.62
CA CYS A 54 5.64 -3.64 -5.01
C CYS A 54 5.85 -3.85 -6.51
N ARG A 55 5.38 -2.91 -7.34
CA ARG A 55 5.45 -3.02 -8.79
C ARG A 55 6.29 -1.92 -9.43
N GLY A 56 6.78 -0.96 -8.65
CA GLY A 56 7.73 0.09 -9.04
C GLY A 56 7.50 0.65 -10.47
N ALA A 57 8.55 0.59 -11.29
CA ALA A 57 8.49 1.04 -12.69
C ALA A 57 7.55 0.20 -13.57
N SER A 58 7.29 -1.07 -13.24
CA SER A 58 6.45 -1.96 -14.06
C SER A 58 4.96 -1.82 -13.77
N GLY A 59 4.59 -1.19 -12.67
CA GLY A 59 3.21 -0.98 -12.24
C GLY A 59 2.65 0.39 -12.61
N PRO A 60 1.50 0.75 -12.01
CA PRO A 60 0.79 2.01 -12.28
C PRO A 60 1.64 3.27 -12.14
N LEU A 61 2.61 3.27 -11.21
CA LEU A 61 3.53 4.40 -11.04
C LEU A 61 4.36 4.67 -12.29
N GLY A 62 4.90 3.61 -12.90
CA GLY A 62 5.61 3.71 -14.18
C GLY A 62 4.67 3.92 -15.38
N ASP A 63 3.42 3.39 -15.32
CA ASP A 63 2.43 3.57 -16.39
C ASP A 63 2.07 5.04 -16.61
N VAL A 64 1.91 5.82 -15.54
CA VAL A 64 1.69 7.28 -15.63
C VAL A 64 2.81 7.94 -16.45
N LEU A 65 4.07 7.60 -16.17
CA LEU A 65 5.21 8.14 -16.90
C LEU A 65 5.29 7.65 -18.35
N ARG A 66 4.99 6.37 -18.57
CA ARG A 66 4.95 5.81 -19.94
C ARG A 66 3.90 6.49 -20.81
N ARG A 67 2.73 6.82 -20.26
CA ARG A 67 1.67 7.54 -20.98
C ARG A 67 2.09 8.92 -21.48
N VAL A 68 3.05 9.56 -20.82
CA VAL A 68 3.58 10.88 -21.20
C VAL A 68 4.96 10.79 -21.87
N GLY A 69 5.41 9.59 -22.26
CA GLY A 69 6.69 9.37 -22.94
C GLY A 69 7.93 9.54 -22.04
N LYS A 70 7.77 9.45 -20.72
CA LYS A 70 8.83 9.68 -19.71
C LYS A 70 9.08 8.45 -18.82
N GLY A 71 8.95 7.23 -19.36
CA GLY A 71 9.01 5.97 -18.62
C GLY A 71 10.25 5.73 -17.74
N GLY A 72 11.35 6.47 -17.96
CA GLY A 72 12.58 6.38 -17.15
C GLY A 72 12.81 7.57 -16.21
N ALA A 73 11.82 8.46 -16.02
CA ALA A 73 12.01 9.69 -15.25
C ALA A 73 12.17 9.47 -13.73
N ILE A 74 11.84 8.29 -13.23
CA ILE A 74 12.08 7.85 -11.84
C ILE A 74 12.93 6.60 -11.88
N ASP A 75 14.04 6.61 -11.14
CA ASP A 75 14.88 5.43 -10.93
C ASP A 75 14.35 4.64 -9.74
N PHE A 76 13.87 3.41 -10.00
CA PHE A 76 13.41 2.46 -8.99
C PHE A 76 14.51 1.45 -8.68
N VAL A 77 15.14 1.61 -7.53
CA VAL A 77 16.28 0.82 -7.08
C VAL A 77 15.82 -0.49 -6.42
N ARG A 78 16.54 -1.57 -6.67
CA ARG A 78 16.32 -2.90 -6.06
C ARG A 78 17.51 -3.27 -5.17
N THR A 79 17.24 -3.99 -4.10
CA THR A 79 18.27 -4.62 -3.27
C THR A 79 18.38 -6.11 -3.61
N ARG A 80 19.49 -6.74 -3.26
CA ARG A 80 19.69 -8.20 -3.45
C ARG A 80 18.64 -9.03 -2.72
N ASP A 81 18.44 -8.71 -1.44
CA ASP A 81 17.39 -9.29 -0.61
C ASP A 81 16.45 -8.15 -0.26
N ILE A 82 15.20 -8.26 -0.77
CA ILE A 82 14.20 -7.22 -0.62
C ILE A 82 13.74 -7.09 0.82
N SER A 83 13.72 -8.22 1.53
CA SER A 83 13.38 -8.31 2.93
C SER A 83 14.16 -9.44 3.60
N GLU A 84 14.17 -9.43 4.92
CA GLU A 84 14.63 -10.54 5.75
C GLU A 84 13.53 -10.81 6.79
N LEU A 85 13.05 -12.05 6.85
CA LEU A 85 12.15 -12.47 7.90
C LEU A 85 12.97 -12.77 9.16
N ARG A 86 12.57 -12.22 10.29
CA ARG A 86 13.25 -12.39 11.58
C ARG A 86 12.30 -12.90 12.64
N PHE A 87 12.60 -14.08 13.15
CA PHE A 87 11.83 -14.74 14.20
C PHE A 87 12.74 -15.20 15.33
N PRO A 88 12.24 -15.40 16.58
CA PRO A 88 13.03 -16.02 17.64
C PRO A 88 13.47 -17.43 17.21
N ALA A 89 14.72 -17.76 17.47
CA ALA A 89 15.20 -19.13 17.31
C ALA A 89 14.68 -20.01 18.44
N ARG A 90 14.23 -21.23 18.12
CA ARG A 90 13.83 -22.22 19.15
C ARG A 90 15.00 -22.59 20.06
N ARG A 91 14.75 -22.64 21.36
CA ARG A 91 15.72 -23.10 22.37
C ARG A 91 16.01 -24.62 22.36
N SER A 92 15.39 -25.39 21.50
CA SER A 92 15.45 -26.88 21.55
C SER A 92 16.08 -27.49 20.31
N SER A 93 17.32 -27.22 20.00
CA SER A 93 18.14 -28.17 19.26
C SER A 93 19.58 -28.03 19.67
N SER A 94 20.26 -29.15 19.84
CA SER A 94 21.67 -29.32 20.21
C SER A 94 22.69 -28.66 19.27
N ALA A 95 22.27 -27.77 18.41
CA ALA A 95 23.05 -26.98 17.47
C ALA A 95 23.03 -25.46 17.75
N SER A 96 22.56 -25.03 18.92
CA SER A 96 22.60 -23.63 19.33
C SER A 96 24.06 -23.26 19.66
N ARG A 97 24.78 -22.75 18.63
CA ARG A 97 25.99 -21.96 18.86
C ARG A 97 25.58 -20.72 19.67
N ALA A 98 26.23 -20.50 20.79
CA ALA A 98 26.06 -19.33 21.63
C ALA A 98 26.07 -18.04 20.77
N GLY A 99 24.92 -17.31 20.74
CA GLY A 99 24.76 -16.03 20.03
C GLY A 99 23.72 -15.94 18.93
N ALA A 100 22.96 -17.00 18.59
CA ALA A 100 21.96 -16.95 17.53
C ALA A 100 20.53 -17.12 18.07
N ASP A 101 20.03 -16.10 18.78
CA ASP A 101 18.65 -16.11 19.29
C ASP A 101 17.59 -15.73 18.22
N VAL A 102 18.00 -15.44 16.98
CA VAL A 102 17.11 -14.97 15.90
C VAL A 102 17.30 -15.80 14.63
N LEU A 103 16.25 -16.46 14.20
CA LEU A 103 16.19 -17.09 12.87
C LEU A 103 16.04 -15.99 11.81
N ARG A 104 16.89 -16.03 10.79
CA ARG A 104 16.89 -15.07 9.67
C ARG A 104 16.68 -15.79 8.36
N ILE A 105 15.64 -15.41 7.64
CA ILE A 105 15.31 -15.98 6.33
C ILE A 105 15.29 -14.85 5.30
N PRO A 106 16.27 -14.78 4.38
CA PRO A 106 16.31 -13.75 3.35
C PRO A 106 15.22 -13.98 2.32
N VAL A 107 14.48 -12.92 1.98
CA VAL A 107 13.50 -12.87 0.90
C VAL A 107 14.18 -12.25 -0.31
N PRO A 108 14.52 -13.04 -1.35
CA PRO A 108 15.27 -12.55 -2.48
C PRO A 108 14.42 -11.67 -3.40
N SER A 109 15.05 -10.70 -4.04
CA SER A 109 14.43 -9.94 -5.14
C SER A 109 14.42 -10.70 -6.48
N ASP A 110 15.14 -11.81 -6.59
CA ASP A 110 15.23 -12.66 -7.78
C ASP A 110 14.32 -13.89 -7.66
N LEU A 111 13.42 -14.05 -8.64
CA LEU A 111 12.51 -15.20 -8.72
C LEU A 111 13.24 -16.56 -8.80
N ALA A 112 14.46 -16.60 -9.34
CA ALA A 112 15.24 -17.85 -9.41
C ALA A 112 15.58 -18.41 -8.02
N ARG A 113 15.58 -17.56 -6.97
CA ARG A 113 15.85 -17.93 -5.58
C ARG A 113 14.59 -18.22 -4.75
N MET A 114 13.39 -18.06 -5.33
CA MET A 114 12.13 -18.32 -4.63
C MET A 114 11.95 -19.78 -4.17
N PRO A 115 12.38 -20.81 -4.92
CA PRO A 115 12.33 -22.18 -4.43
C PRO A 115 13.16 -22.40 -3.15
N GLN A 116 14.30 -21.72 -3.02
CA GLN A 116 15.11 -21.77 -1.79
C GLN A 116 14.37 -21.13 -0.61
N LEU A 117 13.71 -19.99 -0.83
CA LEU A 117 12.87 -19.35 0.19
C LEU A 117 11.73 -20.27 0.63
N ALA A 118 10.99 -20.87 -0.31
CA ALA A 118 9.91 -21.79 -0.02
C ALA A 118 10.38 -22.99 0.83
N TRP A 119 11.54 -23.55 0.50
CA TRP A 119 12.15 -24.64 1.27
C TRP A 119 12.56 -24.20 2.70
N GLN A 120 13.18 -23.01 2.83
CA GLN A 120 13.56 -22.45 4.13
C GLN A 120 12.33 -22.21 5.00
N LEU A 121 11.24 -21.66 4.45
CA LEU A 121 9.99 -21.44 5.15
C LEU A 121 9.36 -22.77 5.59
N ALA A 122 9.26 -23.73 4.67
CA ALA A 122 8.71 -25.04 4.97
C ALA A 122 9.44 -25.73 6.13
N ARG A 123 10.77 -25.62 6.16
CA ARG A 123 11.58 -26.14 7.29
C ARG A 123 11.39 -25.32 8.57
N ALA A 124 11.26 -24.00 8.46
CA ALA A 124 11.12 -23.13 9.64
C ALA A 124 9.80 -23.38 10.41
N ILE A 125 8.76 -23.86 9.72
CA ILE A 125 7.45 -24.19 10.29
C ILE A 125 7.17 -25.69 10.29
N ASP A 126 8.20 -26.53 10.20
CA ASP A 126 8.12 -28.00 10.23
C ASP A 126 7.01 -28.59 9.33
N MET A 127 6.87 -28.03 8.11
CA MET A 127 5.86 -28.49 7.15
C MET A 127 6.04 -29.97 6.79
N THR A 128 4.97 -30.73 6.89
CA THR A 128 4.89 -32.08 6.34
C THR A 128 4.83 -32.04 4.79
N PRO A 129 5.16 -33.12 4.09
CA PRO A 129 5.01 -33.22 2.63
C PRO A 129 3.56 -32.95 2.16
N ARG A 130 2.57 -33.29 2.96
CA ARG A 130 1.14 -33.04 2.68
C ARG A 130 0.85 -31.54 2.69
N GLU A 131 1.27 -30.84 3.73
CA GLU A 131 1.07 -29.38 3.90
C GLU A 131 1.84 -28.59 2.83
N ALA A 132 3.08 -29.00 2.50
CA ALA A 132 3.84 -28.41 1.41
C ALA A 132 3.12 -28.58 0.05
N THR A 133 2.49 -29.74 -0.17
CA THR A 133 1.68 -29.99 -1.37
C THR A 133 0.42 -29.10 -1.39
N GLN A 134 -0.25 -28.93 -0.26
CA GLN A 134 -1.42 -28.06 -0.14
C GLN A 134 -1.05 -26.60 -0.44
N ALA A 135 0.03 -26.11 0.15
CA ALA A 135 0.55 -24.75 -0.12
C ALA A 135 0.92 -24.58 -1.61
N ALA A 136 1.63 -25.54 -2.21
CA ALA A 136 1.98 -25.49 -3.62
C ALA A 136 0.73 -25.45 -4.53
N ARG A 137 -0.31 -26.21 -4.21
CA ARG A 137 -1.59 -26.18 -4.95
C ARG A 137 -2.26 -24.82 -4.83
N LEU A 138 -2.31 -24.24 -3.64
CA LEU A 138 -2.88 -22.90 -3.40
C LEU A 138 -2.18 -21.85 -4.27
N PHE A 139 -0.85 -21.77 -4.21
CA PHE A 139 -0.09 -20.80 -5.00
C PHE A 139 -0.21 -21.03 -6.50
N THR A 140 -0.18 -22.29 -6.97
CA THR A 140 -0.36 -22.61 -8.39
C THR A 140 -1.75 -22.17 -8.85
N TYR A 141 -2.79 -22.46 -8.08
CA TYR A 141 -4.15 -22.05 -8.41
C TYR A 141 -4.26 -20.52 -8.51
N ILE A 142 -3.75 -19.78 -7.53
CA ILE A 142 -3.74 -18.31 -7.55
C ILE A 142 -3.07 -17.77 -8.82
N LEU A 143 -1.90 -18.31 -9.19
CA LEU A 143 -1.14 -17.82 -10.34
C LEU A 143 -1.79 -18.15 -11.69
N THR A 144 -2.62 -19.19 -11.77
CA THR A 144 -3.28 -19.64 -13.00
C THR A 144 -4.69 -19.10 -13.19
N MET A 145 -5.31 -18.48 -12.17
CA MET A 145 -6.65 -17.88 -12.28
C MET A 145 -6.70 -16.81 -13.37
N SER A 146 -7.82 -16.70 -14.07
CA SER A 146 -8.14 -15.58 -14.95
C SER A 146 -8.50 -14.33 -14.14
N ASP A 147 -8.58 -13.16 -14.79
CA ASP A 147 -8.99 -11.93 -14.11
C ASP A 147 -10.49 -11.97 -13.74
N GLU A 148 -11.31 -12.69 -14.51
CA GLU A 148 -12.73 -12.94 -14.23
C GLU A 148 -12.91 -13.86 -13.01
N GLU A 149 -12.16 -14.96 -12.94
CA GLU A 149 -12.16 -15.85 -11.77
C GLU A 149 -11.75 -15.11 -10.51
N VAL A 150 -10.75 -14.23 -10.59
CA VAL A 150 -10.33 -13.38 -9.47
C VAL A 150 -11.45 -12.40 -9.07
N ALA A 151 -12.10 -11.75 -10.03
CA ALA A 151 -13.19 -10.80 -9.77
C ALA A 151 -14.41 -11.46 -9.12
N ALA A 152 -14.67 -12.73 -9.40
CA ALA A 152 -15.74 -13.50 -8.74
C ALA A 152 -15.55 -13.62 -7.22
N TRP A 153 -14.32 -13.45 -6.73
CA TRP A 153 -13.98 -13.48 -5.32
C TRP A 153 -13.99 -12.10 -4.63
N ASP A 154 -14.36 -11.04 -5.32
CA ASP A 154 -14.40 -9.68 -4.74
C ASP A 154 -15.32 -9.58 -3.52
N HIS A 155 -16.38 -10.40 -3.47
CA HIS A 155 -17.43 -10.35 -2.45
C HIS A 155 -17.21 -11.29 -1.28
N ARG A 156 -16.10 -12.01 -1.26
CA ARG A 156 -15.74 -13.00 -0.25
C ARG A 156 -14.39 -12.65 0.38
N THR A 157 -14.18 -13.15 1.59
CA THR A 157 -12.94 -12.90 2.32
C THR A 157 -11.82 -13.82 1.87
N LEU A 158 -10.58 -13.41 2.16
CA LEU A 158 -9.42 -14.24 1.88
C LEU A 158 -9.40 -15.52 2.74
N GLU A 159 -9.97 -15.48 3.96
CA GLU A 159 -10.16 -16.67 4.79
C GLU A 159 -11.02 -17.71 4.06
N GLU A 160 -12.18 -17.29 3.52
CA GLU A 160 -13.07 -18.17 2.76
C GLU A 160 -12.41 -18.76 1.51
N PHE A 161 -11.49 -18.01 0.89
CA PHE A 161 -10.74 -18.51 -0.26
C PHE A 161 -9.68 -19.54 0.12
N VAL A 162 -8.97 -19.34 1.23
CA VAL A 162 -7.85 -20.21 1.65
C VAL A 162 -8.33 -21.49 2.32
N ALA A 163 -9.45 -21.45 3.06
CA ALA A 163 -9.95 -22.56 3.86
C ALA A 163 -10.07 -23.92 3.12
N PRO A 164 -10.48 -24.00 1.84
CA PRO A 164 -10.53 -25.29 1.12
C PRO A 164 -9.16 -25.90 0.79
N PHE A 165 -8.08 -25.13 0.87
CA PHE A 165 -6.75 -25.58 0.48
C PHE A 165 -5.91 -26.10 1.64
N THR A 166 -6.03 -25.48 2.83
CA THR A 166 -5.21 -25.82 3.99
C THR A 166 -5.88 -25.40 5.30
N ASP A 167 -5.70 -26.20 6.32
CA ASP A 167 -6.01 -25.93 7.72
C ASP A 167 -4.74 -25.73 8.58
N HIS A 168 -3.56 -25.80 7.96
CA HIS A 168 -2.28 -25.65 8.65
C HIS A 168 -2.08 -24.21 9.12
N ALA A 169 -2.27 -23.98 10.43
CA ALA A 169 -2.27 -22.64 11.02
C ALA A 169 -1.00 -21.82 10.75
N PRO A 170 0.24 -22.36 10.83
CA PRO A 170 1.43 -21.59 10.48
C PRO A 170 1.45 -21.12 9.01
N THR A 171 0.96 -21.95 8.07
CA THR A 171 0.85 -21.53 6.65
C THR A 171 -0.16 -20.40 6.50
N ILE A 172 -1.33 -20.51 7.11
CA ILE A 172 -2.36 -19.47 7.12
C ILE A 172 -1.82 -18.21 7.78
N GLY A 173 -1.09 -18.34 8.89
CA GLY A 173 -0.49 -17.25 9.64
C GLY A 173 0.52 -16.45 8.81
N ILE A 174 1.47 -17.12 8.16
CA ILE A 174 2.47 -16.46 7.29
C ILE A 174 1.79 -15.78 6.11
N PHE A 175 0.88 -16.47 5.44
CA PHE A 175 0.15 -15.93 4.29
C PHE A 175 -0.73 -14.74 4.69
N GLY A 176 -1.52 -14.90 5.75
CA GLY A 176 -2.37 -13.85 6.28
C GLY A 176 -1.57 -12.66 6.83
N PHE A 177 -0.40 -12.91 7.42
CA PHE A 177 0.49 -11.86 7.90
C PHE A 177 1.07 -11.03 6.76
N LEU A 178 1.63 -11.66 5.72
CA LEU A 178 2.20 -10.94 4.57
C LEU A 178 1.14 -10.11 3.84
N LEU A 179 -0.05 -10.65 3.66
CA LEU A 179 -1.17 -9.92 3.06
C LEU A 179 -1.76 -8.89 4.02
N GLY A 180 -1.80 -9.18 5.32
CA GLY A 180 -2.20 -8.24 6.36
C GLY A 180 -1.31 -7.00 6.40
N LEU A 181 0.00 -7.15 6.25
CA LEU A 181 0.94 -6.03 6.12
C LEU A 181 0.68 -5.19 4.87
N TYR A 182 0.26 -5.81 3.77
CA TYR A 182 0.00 -5.12 2.52
C TYR A 182 -1.32 -4.33 2.54
N PHE A 183 -2.37 -4.91 3.13
CA PHE A 183 -3.70 -4.29 3.21
C PHE A 183 -3.97 -3.56 4.53
N ILE A 184 -3.15 -3.81 5.56
CA ILE A 184 -3.34 -3.33 6.93
C ILE A 184 -4.75 -3.69 7.43
N LEU A 185 -5.13 -4.95 7.19
CA LEU A 185 -6.38 -5.60 7.57
C LEU A 185 -6.11 -7.08 7.84
N PRO A 186 -6.86 -7.72 8.74
CA PRO A 186 -6.76 -9.16 8.94
C PRO A 186 -7.32 -9.92 7.72
N TYR A 187 -6.79 -11.12 7.45
CA TYR A 187 -7.13 -11.89 6.24
C TYR A 187 -8.61 -12.32 6.15
N TRP A 188 -9.35 -12.33 7.25
CA TRP A 188 -10.79 -12.57 7.28
C TRP A 188 -11.65 -11.33 7.03
N GLU A 189 -11.06 -10.16 6.90
CA GLU A 189 -11.73 -8.91 6.49
C GLU A 189 -11.34 -8.50 5.08
N VAL A 190 -10.17 -8.92 4.59
CA VAL A 190 -9.68 -8.57 3.25
C VAL A 190 -10.50 -9.30 2.18
N SER A 191 -10.90 -8.58 1.13
CA SER A 191 -11.46 -9.18 -0.07
C SER A 191 -10.47 -10.13 -0.72
N ALA A 192 -10.89 -11.38 -0.95
CA ALA A 192 -10.08 -12.35 -1.67
C ALA A 192 -9.75 -11.88 -3.07
N GLY A 193 -10.72 -11.38 -3.82
CA GLY A 193 -10.50 -10.92 -5.20
C GLY A 193 -9.45 -9.82 -5.29
N GLU A 194 -9.49 -8.84 -4.38
CA GLU A 194 -8.48 -7.77 -4.36
C GLU A 194 -7.09 -8.30 -3.96
N ALA A 195 -7.03 -9.18 -2.95
CA ALA A 195 -5.78 -9.79 -2.50
C ALA A 195 -5.13 -10.65 -3.60
N LEU A 196 -5.91 -11.51 -4.25
CA LEU A 196 -5.46 -12.37 -5.34
C LEU A 196 -5.00 -11.55 -6.54
N TRP A 197 -5.72 -10.49 -6.89
CA TRP A 197 -5.34 -9.59 -7.97
C TRP A 197 -3.99 -8.93 -7.69
N CYS A 198 -3.81 -8.35 -6.50
CA CYS A 198 -2.55 -7.72 -6.10
C CYS A 198 -1.39 -8.72 -6.11
N PHE A 199 -1.57 -9.90 -5.50
CA PHE A 199 -0.54 -10.94 -5.44
C PHE A 199 -0.11 -11.41 -6.84
N ARG A 200 -1.06 -11.69 -7.73
CA ARG A 200 -0.77 -12.10 -9.12
C ARG A 200 0.01 -11.03 -9.88
N ARG A 201 -0.35 -9.76 -9.71
CA ARG A 201 0.37 -8.64 -10.35
C ARG A 201 1.79 -8.48 -9.80
N MET A 202 1.97 -8.59 -8.48
CA MET A 202 3.32 -8.58 -7.87
C MET A 202 4.17 -9.75 -8.38
N ALA A 203 3.62 -10.95 -8.42
CA ALA A 203 4.32 -12.13 -8.92
C ALA A 203 4.70 -12.01 -10.41
N LYS A 204 3.82 -11.42 -11.24
CA LYS A 204 4.08 -11.21 -12.67
C LYS A 204 5.14 -10.14 -12.92
N ASP A 205 5.04 -9.01 -12.25
CA ASP A 205 5.89 -7.85 -12.52
C ASP A 205 7.25 -7.98 -11.81
N ASN A 206 7.31 -8.68 -10.68
CA ASN A 206 8.52 -8.92 -9.87
C ASN A 206 9.46 -7.70 -9.80
N SER A 207 8.91 -6.55 -9.42
CA SER A 207 9.62 -5.28 -9.45
C SER A 207 9.58 -4.52 -8.13
N LEU A 208 9.60 -5.28 -7.02
CA LEU A 208 9.68 -4.73 -5.67
C LEU A 208 10.95 -3.88 -5.55
N SER A 209 10.80 -2.58 -5.30
CA SER A 209 11.84 -1.58 -5.44
C SER A 209 11.50 -0.34 -4.64
N TYR A 210 12.43 0.61 -4.55
CA TYR A 210 12.25 1.89 -3.90
C TYR A 210 12.65 3.04 -4.85
N PRO A 211 11.92 4.15 -4.92
CA PRO A 211 12.30 5.27 -5.77
C PRO A 211 13.53 5.99 -5.18
N ARG A 212 14.53 6.25 -6.04
CA ARG A 212 15.69 7.05 -5.67
C ARG A 212 15.23 8.47 -5.28
N GLY A 213 15.74 9.00 -4.20
CA GLY A 213 15.31 10.26 -3.61
C GLY A 213 14.19 10.14 -2.59
N GLY A 214 13.70 8.90 -2.31
CA GLY A 214 12.60 8.66 -1.38
C GLY A 214 11.24 8.64 -2.07
N SER A 215 10.20 8.38 -1.30
CA SER A 215 8.83 8.27 -1.81
C SER A 215 8.32 9.55 -2.48
N ILE A 216 8.82 10.70 -2.05
CA ILE A 216 8.47 12.03 -2.58
C ILE A 216 8.89 12.20 -4.04
N ALA A 217 9.90 11.48 -4.50
CA ALA A 217 10.38 11.56 -5.89
C ALA A 217 9.28 11.27 -6.91
N ILE A 218 8.25 10.50 -6.53
CA ILE A 218 7.14 10.16 -7.42
C ILE A 218 6.25 11.37 -7.67
N PRO A 219 5.55 11.95 -6.67
CA PRO A 219 4.68 13.09 -6.88
C PRO A 219 5.44 14.35 -7.33
N GLU A 220 6.68 14.55 -6.89
CA GLU A 220 7.51 15.67 -7.37
C GLU A 220 7.82 15.54 -8.86
N THR A 221 8.19 14.35 -9.34
CA THR A 221 8.43 14.13 -10.77
C THR A 221 7.18 14.36 -11.58
N TYR A 222 6.01 13.86 -11.13
CA TYR A 222 4.75 14.10 -11.83
C TYR A 222 4.40 15.59 -11.88
N CYS A 223 4.50 16.31 -10.76
CA CYS A 223 4.23 17.75 -10.70
C CYS A 223 5.23 18.57 -11.50
N ARG A 224 6.51 18.21 -11.50
CA ARG A 224 7.54 18.89 -12.32
C ARG A 224 7.23 18.73 -13.81
N LEU A 225 6.98 17.51 -14.28
CA LEU A 225 6.59 17.25 -15.66
C LEU A 225 5.28 17.95 -16.05
N ALA A 226 4.31 18.01 -15.13
CA ALA A 226 3.08 18.75 -15.36
C ALA A 226 3.32 20.26 -15.53
N LYS A 227 4.21 20.87 -14.72
CA LYS A 227 4.62 22.27 -14.86
C LYS A 227 5.30 22.53 -16.20
N GLU A 228 6.18 21.62 -16.65
CA GLU A 228 6.82 21.71 -17.97
C GLU A 228 5.79 21.71 -19.12
N LEU A 229 4.61 21.12 -18.88
CA LEU A 229 3.47 21.09 -19.81
C LEU A 229 2.46 22.23 -19.58
N GLY A 230 2.80 23.22 -18.73
CA GLY A 230 1.98 24.40 -18.48
C GLY A 230 0.98 24.31 -17.34
N ALA A 231 1.01 23.23 -16.52
CA ALA A 231 0.17 23.17 -15.32
C ALA A 231 0.69 24.11 -14.23
N GLU A 232 -0.24 24.74 -13.51
CA GLU A 232 0.06 25.51 -12.32
C GLU A 232 0.02 24.61 -11.08
N VAL A 233 1.00 24.74 -10.17
CA VAL A 233 1.06 24.02 -8.90
C VAL A 233 1.24 25.01 -7.77
N ARG A 234 0.19 25.17 -6.93
CA ARG A 234 0.16 26.04 -5.75
C ARG A 234 0.32 25.20 -4.50
N VAL A 235 1.28 25.52 -3.66
CA VAL A 235 1.54 24.86 -2.38
C VAL A 235 1.34 25.81 -1.20
N GLY A 236 1.08 25.29 -0.02
CA GLY A 236 0.91 26.07 1.21
C GLY A 236 -0.47 26.74 1.33
N VAL A 237 -1.45 26.34 0.50
CA VAL A 237 -2.82 26.83 0.57
C VAL A 237 -3.80 25.68 0.40
N GLY A 238 -4.70 25.51 1.36
CA GLY A 238 -5.73 24.48 1.33
C GLY A 238 -7.02 24.94 0.64
N VAL A 239 -7.78 23.99 0.12
CA VAL A 239 -9.16 24.23 -0.31
C VAL A 239 -10.08 24.10 0.89
N ARG A 240 -10.89 25.13 1.13
CA ARG A 240 -11.91 25.18 2.20
C ARG A 240 -13.21 24.56 1.74
N ARG A 241 -13.66 24.88 0.51
CA ARG A 241 -14.92 24.39 -0.06
C ARG A 241 -14.83 24.23 -1.56
N ILE A 242 -15.62 23.28 -2.09
CA ILE A 242 -15.94 23.16 -3.52
C ILE A 242 -17.25 23.91 -3.74
N LEU A 243 -17.25 24.84 -4.67
CA LEU A 243 -18.38 25.72 -4.96
C LEU A 243 -19.23 25.15 -6.10
N LEU A 244 -20.53 25.20 -5.93
CA LEU A 244 -21.50 24.78 -6.94
C LEU A 244 -22.22 25.96 -7.57
N GLU A 245 -22.78 25.78 -8.76
CA GLU A 245 -23.70 26.72 -9.40
C GLU A 245 -25.00 26.80 -8.60
N ASP A 246 -25.53 28.00 -8.41
CA ASP A 246 -26.77 28.25 -7.69
C ASP A 246 -27.98 27.84 -8.56
N GLY A 247 -28.99 27.20 -7.97
CA GLY A 247 -30.27 26.92 -8.62
C GLY A 247 -30.30 25.79 -9.66
N ALA A 248 -29.21 25.02 -9.82
CA ALA A 248 -29.20 23.87 -10.72
C ALA A 248 -29.91 22.65 -10.09
N GLU A 249 -30.86 22.00 -10.82
CA GLU A 249 -31.51 20.76 -10.39
C GLU A 249 -30.51 19.65 -10.08
N VAL A 250 -29.42 19.56 -10.86
CA VAL A 250 -28.27 18.69 -10.62
C VAL A 250 -27.10 19.60 -10.31
N GLY A 251 -26.52 19.44 -9.12
CA GLY A 251 -25.38 20.24 -8.70
C GLY A 251 -24.25 20.20 -9.75
N ARG A 252 -23.70 21.37 -10.08
CA ARG A 252 -22.59 21.54 -11.01
C ARG A 252 -21.47 22.35 -10.35
N VAL A 253 -20.24 21.92 -10.53
CA VAL A 253 -19.08 22.65 -9.99
C VAL A 253 -18.89 23.98 -10.74
N ARG A 254 -18.63 25.07 -9.98
CA ARG A 254 -18.21 26.38 -10.52
C ARG A 254 -16.80 26.80 -10.07
N GLY A 255 -16.19 26.10 -9.09
CA GLY A 255 -14.86 26.42 -8.60
C GLY A 255 -14.59 25.91 -7.19
N VAL A 256 -13.56 26.49 -6.58
CA VAL A 256 -13.18 26.21 -5.20
C VAL A 256 -12.92 27.52 -4.44
N GLU A 257 -13.18 27.50 -3.12
CA GLU A 257 -12.77 28.53 -2.17
C GLU A 257 -11.54 28.03 -1.42
N LEU A 258 -10.48 28.79 -1.43
CA LEU A 258 -9.26 28.51 -0.68
C LEU A 258 -9.39 28.91 0.79
N ALA A 259 -8.47 28.44 1.62
CA ALA A 259 -8.48 28.73 3.07
C ALA A 259 -8.29 30.23 3.38
N ASP A 260 -7.66 30.98 2.49
CA ASP A 260 -7.48 32.44 2.58
C ASP A 260 -8.68 33.26 2.06
N GLY A 261 -9.76 32.59 1.62
CA GLY A 261 -10.94 33.21 1.05
C GLY A 261 -10.89 33.46 -0.45
N THR A 262 -9.77 33.23 -1.11
CA THR A 262 -9.64 33.37 -2.58
C THR A 262 -10.54 32.36 -3.28
N VAL A 263 -11.30 32.82 -4.27
CA VAL A 263 -12.14 31.97 -5.12
C VAL A 263 -11.45 31.73 -6.45
N LEU A 264 -11.28 30.46 -6.81
CA LEU A 264 -10.76 30.03 -8.12
C LEU A 264 -11.87 29.38 -8.92
N ALA A 265 -12.19 29.96 -10.08
CA ALA A 265 -13.20 29.40 -10.98
C ALA A 265 -12.68 28.12 -11.66
N ALA A 266 -13.52 27.10 -11.75
CA ALA A 266 -13.24 25.86 -12.46
C ALA A 266 -14.53 25.08 -12.76
N ASN A 267 -14.67 24.61 -13.99
CA ASN A 267 -15.81 23.76 -14.41
C ASN A 267 -15.59 22.28 -14.10
N VAL A 268 -14.35 21.91 -13.73
CA VAL A 268 -13.94 20.57 -13.36
C VAL A 268 -13.09 20.65 -12.10
N VAL A 269 -13.46 19.90 -11.07
CA VAL A 269 -12.71 19.76 -9.82
C VAL A 269 -12.47 18.28 -9.55
N VAL A 270 -11.22 17.92 -9.28
CA VAL A 270 -10.80 16.59 -8.82
C VAL A 270 -10.45 16.68 -7.34
N SER A 271 -11.16 15.96 -6.50
CA SER A 271 -10.81 15.80 -5.09
C SER A 271 -9.97 14.55 -4.88
N THR A 272 -8.82 14.68 -4.21
CA THR A 272 -8.02 13.53 -3.77
C THR A 272 -8.20 13.24 -2.28
N SER A 273 -9.10 13.94 -1.61
CA SER A 273 -9.56 13.62 -0.26
C SER A 273 -10.42 12.34 -0.25
N SER A 274 -10.71 11.81 0.95
CA SER A 274 -11.63 10.69 1.07
C SER A 274 -13.01 11.05 0.50
N LEU A 275 -13.79 10.04 0.10
CA LEU A 275 -15.19 10.25 -0.30
C LEU A 275 -15.95 10.95 0.83
N ARG A 276 -15.75 10.50 2.07
CA ARG A 276 -16.37 11.07 3.27
C ARG A 276 -16.03 12.56 3.41
N THR A 277 -14.75 12.92 3.39
CA THR A 277 -14.30 14.32 3.46
C THR A 277 -14.86 15.16 2.31
N THR A 278 -14.86 14.62 1.10
CA THR A 278 -15.38 15.33 -0.08
C THR A 278 -16.86 15.60 0.04
N VAL A 279 -17.66 14.61 0.44
CA VAL A 279 -19.12 14.73 0.54
C VAL A 279 -19.56 15.56 1.75
N LEU A 280 -18.99 15.28 2.93
CA LEU A 280 -19.47 15.86 4.18
C LEU A 280 -18.88 17.25 4.48
N HIS A 281 -17.64 17.51 4.04
CA HIS A 281 -16.91 18.71 4.45
C HIS A 281 -16.59 19.66 3.30
N LEU A 282 -16.13 19.15 2.13
CA LEU A 282 -15.73 20.04 1.03
C LEU A 282 -16.90 20.54 0.20
N VAL A 283 -17.96 19.76 0.04
CA VAL A 283 -19.15 20.13 -0.74
C VAL A 283 -20.34 20.42 0.18
N GLY A 284 -20.64 19.51 1.07
CA GLY A 284 -21.82 19.52 1.93
C GLY A 284 -22.82 18.42 1.53
N PRO A 285 -23.33 17.65 2.53
CA PRO A 285 -24.17 16.47 2.28
C PRO A 285 -25.51 16.82 1.61
N GLN A 286 -26.02 18.05 1.79
CA GLN A 286 -27.27 18.51 1.21
C GLN A 286 -27.28 18.55 -0.33
N HIS A 287 -26.11 18.51 -0.96
CA HIS A 287 -25.95 18.55 -2.43
C HIS A 287 -25.88 17.17 -3.07
N PHE A 288 -25.99 16.10 -2.30
CA PHE A 288 -25.91 14.73 -2.79
C PHE A 288 -27.19 13.95 -2.49
N PRO A 289 -27.53 12.92 -3.30
CA PRO A 289 -28.59 11.98 -2.96
C PRO A 289 -28.33 11.34 -1.57
N ALA A 290 -29.38 11.14 -0.77
CA ALA A 290 -29.27 10.58 0.58
C ALA A 290 -28.50 9.25 0.62
N ALA A 291 -28.75 8.36 -0.35
CA ALA A 291 -28.04 7.08 -0.45
C ALA A 291 -26.53 7.24 -0.68
N TYR A 292 -26.12 8.28 -1.42
CA TYR A 292 -24.71 8.58 -1.65
C TYR A 292 -24.01 9.11 -0.39
N VAL A 293 -24.73 9.95 0.39
CA VAL A 293 -24.26 10.44 1.69
C VAL A 293 -24.10 9.29 2.68
N GLU A 294 -25.09 8.41 2.77
CA GLU A 294 -25.01 7.23 3.65
C GLU A 294 -23.87 6.29 3.25
N ARG A 295 -23.64 6.11 1.96
CA ARG A 295 -22.47 5.38 1.47
C ARG A 295 -21.17 6.03 1.92
N ALA A 296 -21.03 7.35 1.80
CA ALA A 296 -19.84 8.08 2.21
C ALA A 296 -19.58 7.94 3.72
N LYS A 297 -20.63 7.95 4.54
CA LYS A 297 -20.54 7.74 6.00
C LYS A 297 -20.10 6.33 6.38
N ARG A 298 -20.50 5.31 5.62
CA ARG A 298 -20.23 3.89 5.91
C ARG A 298 -18.84 3.42 5.46
N ILE A 299 -18.13 4.20 4.64
CA ILE A 299 -16.78 3.82 4.21
C ILE A 299 -15.88 3.74 5.44
N ARG A 300 -15.24 2.56 5.58
CA ARG A 300 -14.27 2.27 6.63
C ARG A 300 -12.85 2.33 6.07
N GLY A 301 -11.93 2.87 6.84
CA GLY A 301 -10.50 2.82 6.55
C GLY A 301 -9.90 1.44 6.85
N SER A 302 -8.66 1.23 6.44
CA SER A 302 -7.82 0.19 7.01
C SER A 302 -7.45 0.54 8.46
N TYR A 303 -6.87 -0.40 9.21
CA TYR A 303 -6.22 -0.06 10.47
C TYR A 303 -5.12 0.98 10.26
N ILE A 304 -4.66 1.60 11.33
CA ILE A 304 -3.52 2.51 11.27
C ILE A 304 -2.20 1.74 11.34
N ALA A 305 -1.13 2.41 10.94
CA ALA A 305 0.22 1.92 11.19
C ALA A 305 0.93 2.92 12.12
N VAL A 306 1.13 2.54 13.38
CA VAL A 306 2.05 3.29 14.23
C VAL A 306 3.44 3.18 13.66
N GLN A 307 4.20 4.28 13.69
CA GLN A 307 5.49 4.35 13.03
C GLN A 307 6.55 4.98 13.91
N ALA A 308 7.77 4.44 13.84
CA ALA A 308 8.98 5.04 14.36
C ALA A 308 10.03 5.17 13.26
N LYS A 309 10.59 6.38 13.09
CA LYS A 309 11.71 6.65 12.19
C LYS A 309 12.99 6.66 13.03
N ILE A 310 13.90 5.76 12.73
CA ILE A 310 15.11 5.54 13.54
C ILE A 310 16.33 5.85 12.68
N ALA A 311 17.09 6.85 13.10
CA ALA A 311 18.36 7.18 12.48
C ALA A 311 19.50 6.50 13.27
N LEU A 312 20.35 5.78 12.57
CA LEU A 312 21.49 5.06 13.16
C LEU A 312 22.81 5.62 12.65
N ASP A 313 23.83 5.66 13.50
CA ASP A 313 25.19 6.04 13.13
C ASP A 313 25.98 4.88 12.46
N LYS A 314 25.34 3.70 12.34
CA LYS A 314 25.95 2.49 11.79
C LYS A 314 24.92 1.68 11.00
N LYS A 315 25.38 0.98 9.96
CA LYS A 315 24.55 0.03 9.21
C LYS A 315 24.42 -1.29 9.98
N LEU A 316 23.21 -1.59 10.49
CA LEU A 316 22.89 -2.82 11.25
C LEU A 316 22.13 -3.86 10.40
N ILE A 317 21.51 -3.44 9.30
CA ILE A 317 20.65 -4.27 8.45
C ILE A 317 21.16 -4.19 7.02
N SER A 318 21.34 -5.34 6.35
CA SER A 318 21.79 -5.41 4.95
C SER A 318 20.65 -5.54 3.95
N ALA A 319 19.50 -6.08 4.36
CA ALA A 319 18.33 -6.22 3.49
C ALA A 319 17.62 -4.87 3.27
N GLY A 320 16.78 -4.80 2.24
CA GLY A 320 15.94 -3.63 1.95
C GLY A 320 14.85 -3.38 3.00
N SER A 321 14.45 -4.42 3.72
CA SER A 321 13.54 -4.36 4.87
C SER A 321 13.74 -5.56 5.78
N ILE A 322 13.20 -5.47 7.00
CA ILE A 322 12.97 -6.64 7.84
C ILE A 322 11.49 -6.75 8.18
N VAL A 323 11.03 -7.98 8.31
CA VAL A 323 9.67 -8.35 8.71
C VAL A 323 9.77 -9.32 9.85
N GLY A 324 9.02 -9.11 10.91
CA GLY A 324 9.05 -9.99 12.04
C GLY A 324 7.87 -9.78 12.98
N GLY A 325 7.82 -10.62 13.97
CA GLY A 325 6.91 -10.52 15.10
C GLY A 325 7.46 -11.45 16.17
N VAL A 326 7.67 -10.91 17.36
CA VAL A 326 8.27 -11.65 18.44
C VAL A 326 7.38 -11.51 19.66
N GLY A 327 6.83 -12.64 20.14
CA GLY A 327 6.23 -12.75 21.45
C GLY A 327 7.15 -13.51 22.39
N GLU A 328 7.01 -13.31 23.69
CA GLU A 328 7.78 -14.06 24.68
C GLU A 328 7.32 -15.51 24.79
N GLU A 329 6.03 -15.77 24.52
CA GLU A 329 5.37 -17.04 24.78
C GLU A 329 4.79 -17.73 23.53
N VAL A 330 4.78 -17.08 22.36
CA VAL A 330 4.18 -17.67 21.16
C VAL A 330 5.23 -18.29 20.28
N ASP A 331 5.15 -19.60 20.16
CA ASP A 331 5.91 -20.39 19.19
C ASP A 331 5.14 -20.40 17.86
N LEU A 332 5.71 -19.79 16.80
CA LEU A 332 5.11 -19.75 15.47
C LEU A 332 4.79 -21.14 14.90
N LEU A 333 5.45 -22.19 15.39
CA LEU A 333 5.23 -23.57 14.93
C LEU A 333 4.00 -24.21 15.58
N ASN A 334 3.59 -23.71 16.74
CA ASN A 334 2.43 -24.20 17.49
C ASN A 334 1.25 -23.21 17.46
N VAL A 335 1.38 -22.10 16.71
CA VAL A 335 0.30 -21.12 16.60
C VAL A 335 -0.94 -21.75 15.96
N THR A 336 -2.09 -21.54 16.56
CA THR A 336 -3.39 -21.95 16.02
C THR A 336 -4.03 -20.81 15.23
N THR A 337 -5.03 -21.13 14.41
CA THR A 337 -5.85 -20.09 13.75
C THR A 337 -6.61 -19.23 14.77
N SER A 338 -6.95 -19.79 15.94
CA SER A 338 -7.56 -19.05 17.05
C SER A 338 -6.59 -18.01 17.63
N ASP A 339 -5.33 -18.38 17.82
CA ASP A 339 -4.30 -17.45 18.33
C ASP A 339 -4.08 -16.28 17.37
N ILE A 340 -4.06 -16.56 16.07
CA ILE A 340 -3.94 -15.52 15.03
C ILE A 340 -5.16 -14.58 15.09
N LYS A 341 -6.37 -15.13 15.21
CA LYS A 341 -7.59 -14.33 15.33
C LYS A 341 -7.57 -13.48 16.60
N GLU A 342 -7.17 -14.07 17.74
CA GLU A 342 -7.10 -13.34 19.00
C GLU A 342 -6.10 -12.18 18.96
N MET A 343 -4.96 -12.34 18.28
CA MET A 343 -4.02 -11.23 18.08
C MET A 343 -4.68 -10.00 17.45
N PHE A 344 -5.48 -10.20 16.39
CA PHE A 344 -6.18 -9.09 15.73
C PHE A 344 -7.41 -8.62 16.51
N ASN A 345 -8.11 -9.51 17.21
CA ASN A 345 -9.23 -9.14 18.08
C ASN A 345 -8.75 -8.25 19.22
N ALA A 346 -7.56 -8.50 19.79
CA ALA A 346 -6.93 -7.62 20.75
C ALA A 346 -6.74 -6.21 20.17
N VAL A 347 -6.20 -6.12 18.93
CA VAL A 347 -6.07 -4.83 18.21
C VAL A 347 -7.43 -4.12 18.11
N THR A 348 -8.48 -4.83 17.73
CA THR A 348 -9.84 -4.26 17.59
C THR A 348 -10.40 -3.76 18.92
N ARG A 349 -10.06 -4.42 20.04
CA ARG A 349 -10.42 -3.96 21.38
C ARG A 349 -9.55 -2.83 21.92
N GLY A 350 -8.51 -2.42 21.17
CA GLY A 350 -7.54 -1.44 21.62
C GLY A 350 -6.51 -1.98 22.60
N GLU A 351 -6.35 -3.30 22.66
CA GLU A 351 -5.38 -4.00 23.49
C GLU A 351 -4.13 -4.34 22.67
N VAL A 352 -2.95 -4.15 23.26
CA VAL A 352 -1.69 -4.57 22.61
C VAL A 352 -1.62 -6.08 22.62
N PRO A 353 -1.53 -6.73 21.44
CA PRO A 353 -1.46 -8.19 21.40
C PRO A 353 -0.14 -8.71 21.97
N PRO A 354 -0.09 -9.97 22.44
CA PRO A 354 1.12 -10.57 22.98
C PRO A 354 2.27 -10.65 21.96
N ILE A 355 1.94 -10.67 20.66
CA ILE A 355 2.89 -10.52 19.56
C ILE A 355 2.52 -9.26 18.80
N VAL A 356 3.51 -8.38 18.58
CA VAL A 356 3.36 -7.21 17.72
C VAL A 356 4.12 -7.46 16.42
N PRO A 357 3.43 -7.90 15.36
CA PRO A 357 4.05 -8.01 14.05
C PRO A 357 4.49 -6.64 13.54
N PHE A 358 5.68 -6.56 12.95
CA PHE A 358 6.20 -5.33 12.41
C PHE A 358 6.77 -5.49 11.01
N TYR A 359 6.75 -4.41 10.26
CA TYR A 359 7.47 -4.20 9.01
C TYR A 359 8.44 -3.04 9.18
N CYS A 360 9.69 -3.24 8.82
CA CYS A 360 10.73 -2.23 8.95
C CYS A 360 11.50 -2.08 7.63
N PRO A 361 11.04 -1.24 6.70
CA PRO A 361 11.83 -0.83 5.56
C PRO A 361 13.08 -0.06 5.97
N VAL A 362 14.13 -0.21 5.17
CA VAL A 362 15.42 0.45 5.33
C VAL A 362 15.70 1.29 4.07
N PRO A 363 15.07 2.47 3.94
CA PRO A 363 15.15 3.28 2.72
C PRO A 363 16.58 3.58 2.27
N SER A 364 17.49 3.82 3.22
CA SER A 364 18.92 4.10 2.96
C SER A 364 19.69 2.91 2.38
N ASN A 365 19.14 1.68 2.41
CA ASN A 365 19.73 0.54 1.70
C ASN A 365 19.37 0.50 0.21
N PHE A 366 18.31 1.22 -0.19
CA PHE A 366 17.96 1.42 -1.59
C PHE A 366 18.63 2.67 -2.16
N ASP A 367 18.72 3.73 -1.35
CA ASP A 367 19.33 4.99 -1.75
C ASP A 367 20.15 5.56 -0.60
N GLU A 368 21.47 5.47 -0.72
CA GLU A 368 22.40 5.93 0.31
C GLU A 368 22.33 7.44 0.57
N THR A 369 21.76 8.23 -0.36
CA THR A 369 21.60 9.68 -0.19
C THR A 369 20.52 10.07 0.83
N LEU A 370 19.74 9.09 1.30
CA LEU A 370 18.71 9.29 2.33
C LEU A 370 19.28 9.34 3.76
N ALA A 371 20.55 9.00 3.94
CA ALA A 371 21.26 9.08 5.20
C ALA A 371 22.68 9.64 4.99
N PRO A 372 23.33 10.23 6.01
CA PRO A 372 24.73 10.57 5.92
C PRO A 372 25.62 9.34 5.65
N PRO A 373 26.83 9.50 5.07
CA PRO A 373 27.72 8.38 4.77
C PRO A 373 27.99 7.49 6.00
N GLY A 374 27.83 6.17 5.83
CA GLY A 374 28.01 5.19 6.91
C GLY A 374 26.82 5.01 7.84
N HIS A 375 25.84 5.90 7.78
CA HIS A 375 24.63 5.87 8.61
C HIS A 375 23.51 5.02 7.98
N GLN A 376 22.45 4.76 8.75
CA GLN A 376 21.29 4.02 8.28
C GLN A 376 19.98 4.64 8.77
N LEU A 377 18.95 4.61 7.92
CA LEU A 377 17.60 5.06 8.23
C LEU A 377 16.65 3.86 8.22
N LEU A 378 15.98 3.65 9.35
CA LEU A 378 14.92 2.64 9.48
C LEU A 378 13.57 3.31 9.62
N THR A 379 12.54 2.67 9.07
CA THR A 379 11.15 3.00 9.37
C THR A 379 10.48 1.76 9.93
N VAL A 380 10.10 1.77 11.19
CA VAL A 380 9.38 0.65 11.81
C VAL A 380 7.89 0.95 11.80
N CYS A 381 7.10 -0.02 11.37
CA CYS A 381 5.64 0.08 11.31
C CYS A 381 4.99 -1.14 11.97
N ALA A 382 3.97 -0.93 12.78
CA ALA A 382 3.12 -1.98 13.33
C ALA A 382 1.65 -1.60 13.22
N VAL A 383 0.78 -2.61 13.08
CA VAL A 383 -0.67 -2.39 13.01
C VAL A 383 -1.21 -1.98 14.38
N ALA A 384 -2.08 -0.98 14.40
CA ALA A 384 -2.79 -0.51 15.59
C ALA A 384 -4.23 -0.13 15.22
N PRO A 385 -5.16 -0.02 16.19
CA PRO A 385 -6.55 0.35 15.91
C PRO A 385 -6.66 1.78 15.38
N THR A 386 -7.72 2.05 14.62
CA THR A 386 -8.09 3.39 14.17
C THR A 386 -8.59 4.25 15.33
N SER A 387 -8.49 5.57 15.22
CA SER A 387 -8.85 6.52 16.29
C SER A 387 -10.34 6.57 16.64
N ASP A 388 -11.21 6.03 15.80
CA ASP A 388 -12.64 5.87 16.05
C ASP A 388 -12.98 4.68 16.97
N VAL A 389 -12.04 3.79 17.23
CA VAL A 389 -12.18 2.62 18.12
C VAL A 389 -11.58 2.94 19.49
N ALA A 390 -12.12 3.88 20.23
CA ALA A 390 -11.93 4.11 21.67
C ALA A 390 -10.55 4.56 22.19
N LEU A 391 -9.48 4.56 21.40
CA LEU A 391 -8.17 5.07 21.83
C LEU A 391 -7.83 6.33 21.03
N ARG A 392 -7.94 7.48 21.65
CA ARG A 392 -7.60 8.77 21.01
C ARG A 392 -6.15 8.87 20.56
N ASP A 393 -5.25 8.12 21.17
CA ASP A 393 -3.86 7.94 20.72
C ASP A 393 -3.30 6.61 21.26
N PRO A 394 -3.33 5.54 20.45
CA PRO A 394 -2.70 4.28 20.83
C PRO A 394 -1.16 4.41 20.90
N GLY A 395 -0.60 5.55 20.46
CA GLY A 395 0.80 5.76 20.17
C GLY A 395 1.78 5.24 21.22
N PRO A 396 1.86 5.79 22.44
CA PRO A 396 2.99 5.46 23.33
C PRO A 396 3.05 3.98 23.74
N VAL A 397 1.90 3.36 24.02
CA VAL A 397 1.84 1.96 24.46
C VAL A 397 2.15 1.01 23.31
N TRP A 398 1.60 1.27 22.13
CA TRP A 398 1.84 0.48 20.93
C TRP A 398 3.25 0.65 20.38
N GLU A 399 3.79 1.87 20.43
CA GLU A 399 5.17 2.15 20.04
C GLU A 399 6.16 1.40 20.92
N GLU A 400 5.98 1.40 22.25
CA GLU A 400 6.85 0.69 23.14
C GLU A 400 6.79 -0.83 22.92
N ALA A 401 5.60 -1.37 22.68
CA ALA A 401 5.44 -2.78 22.33
C ALA A 401 6.15 -3.13 21.01
N MET A 402 5.97 -2.29 19.97
CA MET A 402 6.67 -2.42 18.70
C MET A 402 8.18 -2.32 18.88
N MET A 403 8.68 -1.34 19.64
CA MET A 403 10.11 -1.13 19.86
C MET A 403 10.75 -2.27 20.66
N ARG A 404 10.07 -2.84 21.66
CA ARG A 404 10.54 -4.05 22.35
C ARG A 404 10.78 -5.20 21.39
N THR A 405 9.84 -5.42 20.46
CA THR A 405 9.96 -6.46 19.44
C THR A 405 11.15 -6.21 18.52
N VAL A 406 11.31 -4.98 18.05
CA VAL A 406 12.42 -4.61 17.15
C VAL A 406 13.78 -4.75 17.82
N ARG A 407 13.92 -4.30 19.07
CA ARG A 407 15.17 -4.45 19.86
C ARG A 407 15.64 -5.89 19.97
N ARG A 408 14.70 -6.85 20.07
CA ARG A 408 15.03 -8.29 20.13
C ARG A 408 15.65 -8.82 18.83
N VAL A 409 15.22 -8.28 17.67
CA VAL A 409 15.65 -8.80 16.36
C VAL A 409 16.70 -7.92 15.66
N VAL A 410 17.01 -6.75 16.23
CA VAL A 410 18.06 -5.83 15.75
C VAL A 410 19.01 -5.53 16.90
N PRO A 411 19.96 -6.43 17.19
CA PRO A 411 20.97 -6.19 18.23
C PRO A 411 21.75 -4.91 17.98
N GLY A 412 22.02 -4.14 19.05
CA GLY A 412 22.73 -2.86 18.98
C GLY A 412 21.86 -1.67 18.54
N LEU A 413 20.55 -1.84 18.39
CA LEU A 413 19.67 -0.76 17.94
C LEU A 413 19.77 0.49 18.81
N ASP A 414 19.62 0.35 20.13
CA ASP A 414 19.63 1.48 21.07
C ASP A 414 21.04 2.10 21.20
N GLU A 415 22.10 1.28 21.10
CA GLU A 415 23.49 1.71 21.14
C GLU A 415 23.85 2.63 19.97
N HIS A 416 23.26 2.38 18.80
CA HIS A 416 23.54 3.10 17.56
C HIS A 416 22.46 4.11 17.16
N ALA A 417 21.39 4.28 17.95
CA ALA A 417 20.30 5.20 17.64
C ALA A 417 20.68 6.65 17.94
N LEU A 418 20.75 7.48 16.91
CA LEU A 418 20.99 8.93 17.04
C LEU A 418 19.74 9.69 17.45
N PHE A 419 18.59 9.27 16.95
CA PHE A 419 17.25 9.76 17.31
C PHE A 419 16.17 8.81 16.82
N ILE A 420 15.00 8.92 17.47
CA ILE A 420 13.78 8.21 17.09
C ILE A 420 12.66 9.25 16.98
N ASP A 421 12.10 9.39 15.78
CA ASP A 421 10.92 10.23 15.55
C ASP A 421 9.67 9.35 15.48
N ARG A 422 8.64 9.75 16.21
CA ARG A 422 7.36 9.05 16.29
C ARG A 422 6.27 9.87 15.65
N PHE A 423 5.36 9.20 14.94
CA PHE A 423 4.21 9.85 14.31
C PHE A 423 2.92 9.39 14.95
N SER A 424 2.22 10.34 15.57
CA SER A 424 0.88 10.13 16.11
C SER A 424 -0.18 10.07 14.99
N VAL A 425 -1.33 9.50 15.31
CA VAL A 425 -2.50 9.50 14.43
C VAL A 425 -2.92 10.94 14.09
N ASP A 426 -2.92 11.82 15.06
CA ASP A 426 -3.22 13.25 14.89
C ASP A 426 -2.30 13.94 13.87
N PHE A 427 -1.00 13.59 13.88
CA PHE A 427 -0.07 14.11 12.89
C PHE A 427 -0.44 13.63 11.48
N ILE A 428 -0.71 12.33 11.32
CA ILE A 428 -1.11 11.75 10.04
C ILE A 428 -2.40 12.39 9.53
N GLU A 429 -3.38 12.55 10.40
CA GLU A 429 -4.66 13.18 10.06
C GLU A 429 -4.49 14.64 9.64
N LYS A 430 -3.79 15.43 10.40
CA LYS A 430 -3.54 16.85 10.12
C LYS A 430 -2.66 17.05 8.87
N TRP A 431 -1.56 16.31 8.79
CA TRP A 431 -0.60 16.47 7.69
C TRP A 431 -1.13 15.90 6.38
N ILE A 432 -1.59 14.65 6.38
CA ILE A 432 -2.03 13.95 5.17
C ILE A 432 -3.48 14.30 4.83
N GLY A 433 -4.32 14.56 5.84
CA GLY A 433 -5.75 14.79 5.67
C GLY A 433 -6.54 13.50 5.54
N LYS A 434 -6.09 12.43 6.18
CA LYS A 434 -6.81 11.16 6.29
C LYS A 434 -7.55 11.10 7.62
N GLU A 435 -8.87 11.31 7.57
CA GLU A 435 -9.75 11.21 8.73
C GLU A 435 -9.57 9.84 9.41
N PHE A 436 -9.36 9.81 10.72
CA PHE A 436 -9.05 8.65 11.56
C PHE A 436 -7.67 7.98 11.29
N GLY A 437 -6.84 8.53 10.43
CA GLY A 437 -5.47 8.10 10.19
C GLY A 437 -5.24 6.73 9.55
N PRO A 438 -6.14 6.18 8.68
CA PRO A 438 -5.95 4.86 8.10
C PRO A 438 -4.68 4.79 7.25
N ALA A 439 -3.90 3.71 7.38
CA ALA A 439 -2.62 3.58 6.71
C ALA A 439 -2.76 3.60 5.17
N VAL A 440 -3.68 2.80 4.62
CA VAL A 440 -3.88 2.67 3.16
C VAL A 440 -5.17 3.33 2.66
N SER A 441 -5.79 4.20 3.45
CA SER A 441 -7.08 4.87 3.18
C SER A 441 -8.27 3.90 3.24
N THR A 442 -9.13 3.82 2.23
CA THR A 442 -10.27 2.89 2.24
C THR A 442 -9.82 1.44 2.43
N GLY A 443 -10.41 0.75 3.39
CA GLY A 443 -10.17 -0.66 3.65
C GLY A 443 -10.60 -1.53 2.46
N GLN A 444 -9.78 -2.51 2.12
CA GLN A 444 -10.02 -3.40 0.98
C GLN A 444 -10.91 -4.59 1.38
N THR A 445 -12.07 -4.29 1.95
CA THR A 445 -13.05 -5.27 2.42
C THR A 445 -14.03 -5.66 1.29
N PRO A 446 -14.71 -6.84 1.36
CA PRO A 446 -15.62 -7.32 0.33
C PRO A 446 -16.74 -6.36 -0.04
N ASP A 447 -17.15 -5.49 0.88
CA ASP A 447 -18.20 -4.48 0.69
C ASP A 447 -17.70 -3.17 0.06
N GLN A 448 -16.38 -2.99 -0.13
CA GLN A 448 -15.75 -1.74 -0.57
C GLN A 448 -14.87 -1.84 -1.81
N VAL A 449 -14.70 -3.03 -2.40
CA VAL A 449 -13.84 -3.27 -3.57
C VAL A 449 -14.62 -3.66 -4.82
N GLY A 450 -13.92 -3.80 -5.94
CA GLY A 450 -14.52 -4.17 -7.21
C GLY A 450 -15.61 -3.19 -7.64
N ALA A 451 -16.77 -3.68 -8.03
CA ALA A 451 -17.93 -2.87 -8.42
C ALA A 451 -18.52 -2.03 -7.27
N ARG A 452 -18.15 -2.35 -6.01
CA ARG A 452 -18.57 -1.61 -4.82
C ARG A 452 -17.64 -0.46 -4.45
N ARG A 453 -16.47 -0.33 -5.11
CA ARG A 453 -15.59 0.83 -4.90
C ARG A 453 -16.24 2.09 -5.48
N PRO A 454 -16.15 3.27 -4.82
CA PRO A 454 -16.63 4.51 -5.41
C PRO A 454 -15.99 4.75 -6.78
N PRO A 455 -16.77 5.06 -7.83
CA PRO A 455 -16.19 5.41 -9.12
C PRO A 455 -15.46 6.76 -9.05
N VAL A 456 -14.66 7.06 -10.06
CA VAL A 456 -13.93 8.34 -10.15
C VAL A 456 -14.85 9.54 -10.45
N TYR A 457 -16.09 9.34 -10.78
CA TYR A 457 -17.10 10.38 -10.99
C TYR A 457 -18.11 10.41 -9.83
N THR A 458 -18.76 11.54 -9.64
CA THR A 458 -19.77 11.74 -8.60
C THR A 458 -21.13 12.11 -9.20
N PRO A 459 -22.22 12.12 -8.40
CA PRO A 459 -23.51 12.67 -8.86
C PRO A 459 -23.46 14.14 -9.22
N ILE A 460 -22.45 14.91 -8.76
CA ILE A 460 -22.28 16.32 -9.06
C ILE A 460 -21.51 16.47 -10.37
N ARG A 461 -22.08 17.18 -11.33
CA ARG A 461 -21.46 17.41 -12.63
C ARG A 461 -20.16 18.23 -12.50
N GLY A 462 -19.07 17.71 -13.08
CA GLY A 462 -17.75 18.34 -13.01
C GLY A 462 -16.96 18.03 -11.75
N LEU A 463 -17.51 17.23 -10.80
CA LEU A 463 -16.79 16.77 -9.61
C LEU A 463 -16.32 15.33 -9.78
N TYR A 464 -15.01 15.13 -9.65
CA TYR A 464 -14.36 13.84 -9.78
C TYR A 464 -13.54 13.50 -8.53
N LEU A 465 -13.21 12.22 -8.38
CA LEU A 465 -12.41 11.68 -7.30
C LEU A 465 -11.16 11.00 -7.88
N ALA A 466 -10.03 11.13 -7.22
CA ALA A 466 -8.81 10.38 -7.55
C ALA A 466 -8.05 9.99 -6.28
N GLY A 467 -7.29 8.89 -6.35
CA GLY A 467 -6.50 8.42 -5.22
C GLY A 467 -6.98 7.08 -4.68
N CYS A 468 -6.52 6.70 -3.47
CA CYS A 468 -6.79 5.38 -2.89
C CYS A 468 -8.27 5.12 -2.53
N ASN A 469 -9.16 6.09 -2.74
CA ASN A 469 -10.55 6.04 -2.31
C ASN A 469 -11.54 5.83 -3.46
N ALA A 470 -11.11 5.83 -4.71
CA ALA A 470 -12.00 5.76 -5.87
C ALA A 470 -11.34 5.10 -7.07
N GLY A 471 -12.16 4.52 -7.95
CA GLY A 471 -11.76 3.91 -9.21
C GLY A 471 -10.79 2.74 -9.08
N ALA A 472 -10.33 2.19 -10.18
CA ALA A 472 -9.24 1.21 -10.33
C ALA A 472 -9.24 0.02 -9.34
N ARG A 473 -8.22 -0.85 -9.47
CA ARG A 473 -7.93 -1.95 -8.53
C ARG A 473 -6.52 -1.78 -7.97
N GLY A 474 -6.28 -2.33 -6.79
CA GLY A 474 -5.01 -2.28 -6.09
C GLY A 474 -5.10 -1.67 -4.70
N VAL A 475 -3.96 -1.35 -4.13
CA VAL A 475 -3.84 -0.76 -2.79
C VAL A 475 -2.78 0.34 -2.77
N GLY A 476 -2.93 1.30 -1.85
CA GLY A 476 -1.93 2.32 -1.57
C GLY A 476 -1.54 3.16 -2.79
N THR A 477 -0.25 3.34 -3.00
CA THR A 477 0.31 4.20 -4.06
C THR A 477 -0.03 3.74 -5.46
N GLU A 478 -0.08 2.43 -5.68
CA GLU A 478 -0.40 1.85 -6.99
C GLU A 478 -1.87 2.08 -7.35
N LEU A 479 -2.78 1.89 -6.39
CA LEU A 479 -4.18 2.25 -6.56
C LEU A 479 -4.33 3.75 -6.82
N ALA A 480 -3.61 4.59 -6.08
CA ALA A 480 -3.68 6.03 -6.27
C ALA A 480 -3.27 6.47 -7.68
N ALA A 481 -2.19 5.90 -8.22
CA ALA A 481 -1.74 6.17 -9.59
C ALA A 481 -2.74 5.64 -10.64
N ALA A 482 -3.23 4.41 -10.45
CA ALA A 482 -4.23 3.80 -11.34
C ALA A 482 -5.54 4.60 -11.35
N SER A 483 -6.02 5.01 -10.18
CA SER A 483 -7.19 5.88 -10.03
C SER A 483 -6.97 7.25 -10.68
N GLY A 484 -5.79 7.83 -10.56
CA GLY A 484 -5.44 9.08 -11.23
C GLY A 484 -5.48 8.96 -12.75
N MET A 485 -5.04 7.83 -13.30
CA MET A 485 -5.15 7.52 -14.74
C MET A 485 -6.61 7.39 -15.18
N GLU A 486 -7.42 6.63 -14.44
CA GLU A 486 -8.85 6.45 -14.72
C GLU A 486 -9.61 7.78 -14.63
N CYS A 487 -9.31 8.60 -13.61
CA CYS A 487 -9.91 9.91 -13.44
C CYS A 487 -9.57 10.86 -14.61
N ALA A 488 -8.31 10.90 -15.03
CA ALA A 488 -7.90 11.71 -16.19
C ALA A 488 -8.58 11.24 -17.47
N ASP A 489 -8.61 9.93 -17.73
CA ASP A 489 -9.29 9.33 -18.88
C ASP A 489 -10.78 9.71 -18.89
N ARG A 490 -11.46 9.60 -17.75
CA ARG A 490 -12.88 9.96 -17.64
C ARG A 490 -13.13 11.44 -17.90
N ILE A 491 -12.32 12.32 -17.34
CA ILE A 491 -12.43 13.77 -17.57
C ILE A 491 -12.23 14.10 -19.07
N LEU A 492 -11.27 13.48 -19.73
CA LEU A 492 -11.03 13.70 -21.15
C LEU A 492 -12.22 13.28 -22.01
N VAL A 493 -12.82 12.13 -21.72
CA VAL A 493 -14.05 11.68 -22.38
C VAL A 493 -15.20 12.68 -22.15
N ASP A 494 -15.41 13.12 -20.92
CA ASP A 494 -16.48 14.06 -20.58
C ASP A 494 -16.27 15.47 -21.20
N LEU A 495 -15.01 15.82 -21.52
CA LEU A 495 -14.66 17.02 -22.27
C LEU A 495 -14.73 16.84 -23.81
N GLY A 496 -15.14 15.67 -24.29
CA GLY A 496 -15.20 15.36 -25.72
C GLY A 496 -13.83 15.24 -26.39
N ARG A 497 -12.77 14.94 -25.63
CA ARG A 497 -11.42 14.73 -26.15
C ARG A 497 -11.16 13.26 -26.40
N GLU A 498 -10.55 12.93 -27.55
CA GLU A 498 -10.11 11.57 -27.83
C GLU A 498 -9.03 11.13 -26.82
N LEU A 499 -9.18 9.94 -26.26
CA LEU A 499 -8.12 9.28 -25.53
C LEU A 499 -7.01 8.94 -26.54
N ARG A 500 -5.81 9.52 -26.38
CA ARG A 500 -4.65 9.07 -27.17
C ARG A 500 -4.52 7.58 -26.98
N ALA A 501 -4.54 6.82 -28.08
CA ALA A 501 -4.52 5.36 -28.08
C ALA A 501 -3.45 4.86 -27.09
N ARG A 502 -3.86 3.95 -26.19
CA ARG A 502 -2.90 3.22 -25.37
C ARG A 502 -1.89 2.61 -26.33
N GLU A 503 -0.64 3.07 -26.34
CA GLU A 503 0.41 2.22 -26.91
C GLU A 503 0.29 0.88 -26.18
N PRO A 504 -0.02 -0.22 -26.89
CA PRO A 504 -0.03 -1.51 -26.26
C PRO A 504 1.38 -1.64 -25.66
N ALA A 505 1.47 -1.80 -24.34
CA ALA A 505 2.73 -2.10 -23.70
C ALA A 505 3.29 -3.29 -24.49
N ARG A 506 4.24 -3.03 -25.37
CA ARG A 506 5.02 -4.08 -26.03
C ARG A 506 5.88 -4.68 -24.93
N LEU A 507 5.22 -5.45 -24.07
CA LEU A 507 5.84 -6.45 -23.21
C LEU A 507 6.57 -7.38 -24.18
N ARG A 508 7.82 -7.04 -24.51
CA ARG A 508 8.80 -8.06 -24.85
C ARG A 508 9.04 -8.88 -23.58
N VAL A 509 7.98 -9.56 -23.15
CA VAL A 509 8.14 -10.72 -22.30
C VAL A 509 8.90 -11.71 -23.19
N ARG A 510 10.09 -12.03 -22.77
CA ARG A 510 10.74 -13.27 -23.20
C ARG A 510 9.89 -14.43 -22.65
N ALA A 511 8.67 -14.59 -23.19
CA ALA A 511 7.71 -15.63 -22.82
C ALA A 511 8.30 -17.04 -23.00
N GLY A 512 9.31 -17.19 -23.86
CA GLY A 512 10.01 -18.45 -24.07
C GLY A 512 10.87 -18.93 -22.89
N GLN A 513 11.32 -18.05 -21.98
CA GLN A 513 12.15 -18.48 -20.85
C GLN A 513 11.32 -18.84 -19.59
N TRP A 514 10.09 -18.39 -19.51
CA TRP A 514 9.21 -18.71 -18.38
C TRP A 514 8.51 -20.06 -18.58
N ALA A 515 7.99 -20.32 -19.77
CA ALA A 515 7.35 -21.59 -20.11
C ALA A 515 8.31 -22.78 -20.04
N SER A 516 9.59 -22.61 -20.42
CA SER A 516 10.58 -23.69 -20.36
C SER A 516 11.10 -23.98 -18.94
N ARG A 517 11.01 -23.05 -17.99
CA ARG A 517 11.46 -23.27 -16.60
C ARG A 517 10.34 -23.79 -15.68
N VAL A 518 9.09 -23.46 -15.93
CA VAL A 518 7.92 -24.06 -15.24
C VAL A 518 7.65 -25.47 -15.77
N ALA A 519 7.97 -25.76 -17.02
CA ALA A 519 7.82 -27.10 -17.62
C ALA A 519 8.84 -28.14 -17.10
N GLN A 520 9.85 -27.73 -16.33
CA GLN A 520 10.81 -28.67 -15.69
C GLN A 520 10.40 -29.11 -14.28
N VAL A 521 9.28 -28.63 -13.74
CA VAL A 521 8.59 -29.28 -12.63
C VAL A 521 7.82 -30.46 -13.23
N PRO A 522 8.02 -31.72 -12.77
CA PRO A 522 7.45 -32.89 -13.43
C PRO A 522 5.95 -32.75 -13.62
N LEU A 523 5.49 -32.77 -14.86
CA LEU A 523 4.09 -32.63 -15.29
C LEU A 523 3.14 -33.74 -14.77
N ALA A 524 3.65 -34.71 -14.02
CA ALA A 524 2.85 -35.77 -13.41
C ALA A 524 1.83 -35.30 -12.37
N TRP A 525 1.85 -34.01 -11.97
CA TRP A 525 1.01 -33.45 -10.91
C TRP A 525 -0.15 -32.58 -11.39
N ALA A 526 -0.18 -32.20 -12.67
CA ALA A 526 -1.10 -31.17 -13.20
C ALA A 526 -2.45 -31.71 -13.71
N THR A 527 -2.66 -33.04 -13.76
CA THR A 527 -3.82 -33.61 -14.47
C THR A 527 -4.94 -34.15 -13.59
N ARG A 528 -4.89 -34.03 -12.26
CA ARG A 528 -5.99 -34.47 -11.39
C ARG A 528 -6.38 -33.42 -10.36
N ALA A 529 -7.54 -32.85 -10.57
CA ALA A 529 -8.44 -32.14 -9.68
C ALA A 529 -8.60 -30.63 -9.94
N ARG A 530 -9.51 -30.29 -10.82
CA ARG A 530 -10.32 -29.09 -10.62
C ARG A 530 -11.34 -29.43 -9.52
N PRO A 531 -11.38 -28.72 -8.39
CA PRO A 531 -12.53 -28.87 -7.49
C PRO A 531 -13.76 -28.37 -8.25
N ALA A 532 -14.86 -29.12 -8.20
CA ALA A 532 -16.13 -28.71 -8.73
C ALA A 532 -16.51 -27.37 -8.10
N VAL A 533 -16.82 -26.38 -8.93
CA VAL A 533 -17.46 -25.14 -8.51
C VAL A 533 -18.83 -25.57 -7.99
N VAL A 534 -19.01 -25.57 -6.68
CA VAL A 534 -20.32 -25.74 -6.06
C VAL A 534 -21.07 -24.44 -6.33
N GLY A 535 -22.19 -24.57 -7.07
CA GLY A 535 -23.10 -23.50 -7.49
C GLY A 535 -23.79 -22.80 -6.32
#